data_d10474bdb5e41367019592c3f8fa416a
#
_entry.id   d10474bdb5e41367019592c3f8fa416a
#
_cell.length_a   1.000
_cell.length_b   1.000
_cell.length_c   1.000
_cell.angle_alpha   90.00
_cell.angle_beta   90.00
_cell.angle_gamma   90.00
#
_symmetry.space_group_name_H-M   'P 1'
#
loop_
_entity.id
_entity.type
_entity.pdbx_description
1 polymer ?
#
loop_
_entity_poly.entity_id
_entity_poly.type
_entity_poly.pdbx_seq_one_letter_code
_entity_poly.pdbx_strand_id
1 'polypeptide(L)'
;MKPNFKLLALILALMLAVSMFAACTPDDIPEETTLPADSTEAIETEAEPEGPTLYTLISGGQANVKIVRPSNLKTDDMPVKIAIEIRKVINNITGVNPELGDDWVKKGENHDSSTLEILIGATSYPETAEATKDMSYGEYTIQVVGNKIVVFSFTDSGYTRAMNEMITLLKNSVTDEADGTKTLTLSGDQLNILKESDAMTASLPVYEGGTFSSVSDMGDECWGVVIEDTTLEQYYSYVELLEKSGYTAYTTSTISGSYFIVMYNKDYTVNAGYYNNLSEVRIIIEPFSEKTLPTKKSDAAPVTTSQISMIGVEGIYSGEYQQNGMCIIYRLSDGSFVIVDGGHHGNSAIYAANIIKALREQSKDYAKTDKDITIAAWIISHPHTDHFGTLMNEYKQFTKFNFERIMVNFWPEAAFETAKATTSSFATGLYKNYNKTVSVAREIGVDYVTPHVGQVWWFGDTSFEILYTIESYLPKVATGFNTSSIVFRSTTMDASGKSTTAIITGDATGHALAVCNKMYKNNLKCDIVQVAHHGGGTGGANNDTKSAYALMKPSVILWPVGQNHYSTVAANTYNHALLADQNPNYAELYVAGWQGNTVTIPLPYTLGTAITNNIVEPKQ
;
A
#
# COMPACT_ATOMS: atom_id res chain seq x y z
N MET A 1 27.23 -6.52 13.49
CA MET A 1 27.80 -5.16 13.40
C MET A 1 26.76 -4.22 13.97
N LYS A 2 27.07 -3.51 15.06
CA LYS A 2 26.15 -2.53 15.65
C LYS A 2 25.99 -1.34 14.71
N PRO A 3 24.78 -0.87 14.39
CA PRO A 3 24.62 0.32 13.60
C PRO A 3 25.17 1.52 14.38
N ASN A 4 25.92 2.35 13.68
CA ASN A 4 26.62 3.49 14.27
C ASN A 4 25.63 4.64 14.50
N PHE A 5 24.91 4.63 15.61
CA PHE A 5 24.05 5.73 16.07
C PHE A 5 24.78 7.09 16.19
N LYS A 6 26.11 7.08 16.21
CA LYS A 6 26.91 8.31 16.23
C LYS A 6 26.91 9.08 14.89
N LEU A 7 26.61 8.41 13.78
CA LEU A 7 26.58 9.10 12.46
C LEU A 7 25.27 9.86 12.28
N LEU A 8 24.14 9.30 12.75
CA LEU A 8 22.83 9.97 12.71
C LEU A 8 22.79 11.17 13.68
N ALA A 9 23.39 11.04 14.87
CA ALA A 9 23.53 12.13 15.82
C ALA A 9 24.48 13.23 15.32
N LEU A 10 25.47 12.90 14.49
CA LEU A 10 26.40 13.87 13.92
C LEU A 10 25.74 14.68 12.78
N ILE A 11 24.86 14.09 12.00
CA ILE A 11 24.10 14.79 10.95
C ILE A 11 23.07 15.75 11.59
N LEU A 12 22.35 15.32 12.64
CA LEU A 12 21.46 16.20 13.40
C LEU A 12 22.21 17.36 14.09
N ALA A 13 23.41 17.11 14.61
CA ALA A 13 24.24 18.14 15.25
C ALA A 13 24.84 19.13 14.24
N LEU A 14 25.11 18.72 13.02
CA LEU A 14 25.57 19.62 11.96
C LEU A 14 24.46 20.53 11.43
N MET A 15 23.22 20.07 11.37
CA MET A 15 22.07 20.91 10.97
C MET A 15 21.69 21.95 12.03
N LEU A 16 21.89 21.65 13.32
CA LEU A 16 21.71 22.62 14.40
C LEU A 16 22.81 23.68 14.48
N ALA A 17 24.00 23.44 13.93
CA ALA A 17 25.11 24.40 13.92
C ALA A 17 25.04 25.44 12.79
N VAL A 18 24.29 25.17 11.71
CA VAL A 18 24.12 26.12 10.60
C VAL A 18 23.04 27.16 10.86
N SER A 19 22.12 26.91 11.80
CA SER A 19 21.02 27.82 12.14
C SER A 19 21.39 28.89 13.21
N MET A 20 22.64 28.97 13.69
CA MET A 20 23.08 29.91 14.71
C MET A 20 24.00 31.04 14.25
N PHE A 21 24.18 31.23 12.95
CA PHE A 21 25.03 32.34 12.43
C PHE A 21 24.25 33.29 11.51
N ALA A 22 23.19 33.91 12.02
CA ALA A 22 22.59 35.06 11.39
C ALA A 22 21.87 35.94 12.43
N ALA A 23 22.62 36.55 13.31
CA ALA A 23 22.15 37.72 14.06
C ALA A 23 23.35 38.52 14.59
N CYS A 24 23.24 39.85 14.43
CA CYS A 24 24.09 40.93 14.91
C CYS A 24 25.15 41.44 13.94
N THR A 25 24.93 42.64 13.41
CA THR A 25 25.36 43.89 14.04
C THR A 25 24.69 45.09 13.38
N PRO A 26 24.42 46.19 14.14
CA PRO A 26 23.81 47.43 13.65
C PRO A 26 24.86 48.52 13.34
N ASP A 27 24.33 49.65 12.85
CA ASP A 27 24.92 50.97 12.73
C ASP A 27 25.88 51.25 11.56
N ASP A 28 25.35 52.04 10.62
CA ASP A 28 25.90 53.39 10.34
C ASP A 28 24.99 54.12 9.33
N ILE A 29 24.46 55.26 9.75
CA ILE A 29 23.82 56.28 8.92
C ILE A 29 24.90 57.28 8.52
N PRO A 30 24.95 57.73 7.27
CA PRO A 30 25.26 59.12 7.00
C PRO A 30 24.27 59.83 6.05
N GLU A 31 23.78 60.92 6.58
CA GLU A 31 23.53 62.23 6.02
C GLU A 31 23.02 62.44 4.58
N GLU A 32 21.98 63.25 4.59
CA GLU A 32 21.40 64.05 3.51
C GLU A 32 22.43 64.71 2.58
N THR A 33 22.19 64.62 1.28
CA THR A 33 22.58 65.71 0.37
C THR A 33 21.48 65.96 -0.67
N THR A 34 21.14 67.19 -0.73
CA THR A 34 20.22 68.03 -1.48
C THR A 34 20.04 67.68 -2.96
N LEU A 35 18.79 67.79 -3.41
CA LEU A 35 18.29 67.88 -4.79
C LEU A 35 18.92 68.99 -5.63
N PRO A 36 18.91 68.83 -6.95
CA PRO A 36 18.35 69.89 -7.79
C PRO A 36 17.18 69.41 -8.62
N ALA A 37 16.23 70.32 -8.75
CA ALA A 37 15.02 70.22 -9.51
C ALA A 37 15.26 70.23 -11.05
N ASP A 38 14.25 69.70 -11.71
CA ASP A 38 13.80 69.99 -13.06
C ASP A 38 14.18 69.00 -14.16
N SER A 39 13.20 68.14 -14.50
CA SER A 39 12.92 67.78 -15.88
C SER A 39 11.54 67.11 -15.99
N THR A 40 10.62 67.83 -16.61
CA THR A 40 9.45 67.41 -17.43
C THR A 40 8.93 65.99 -17.21
N GLU A 41 7.75 65.92 -16.58
CA GLU A 41 6.84 64.76 -16.60
C GLU A 41 6.52 64.36 -18.03
N ALA A 42 7.03 63.20 -18.46
CA ALA A 42 6.39 62.45 -19.54
C ALA A 42 5.18 61.74 -18.92
N ILE A 43 4.00 62.07 -19.34
CA ILE A 43 2.75 61.32 -19.07
C ILE A 43 2.95 59.93 -19.66
N GLU A 44 3.28 58.97 -18.76
CA GLU A 44 3.07 57.54 -19.11
C GLU A 44 1.56 57.36 -19.26
N THR A 45 1.12 57.23 -20.51
CA THR A 45 -0.20 56.66 -20.82
C THR A 45 -0.20 55.25 -20.24
N GLU A 46 -0.97 55.04 -19.12
CA GLU A 46 -1.35 53.71 -18.70
C GLU A 46 -1.88 52.98 -19.93
N ALA A 47 -1.19 51.91 -20.35
CA ALA A 47 -1.70 50.99 -21.35
C ALA A 47 -3.04 50.45 -20.82
N GLU A 48 -4.11 50.61 -21.61
CA GLU A 48 -5.38 49.92 -21.30
C GLU A 48 -5.06 48.45 -21.03
N PRO A 49 -5.68 47.84 -20.01
CA PRO A 49 -5.45 46.43 -19.73
C PRO A 49 -5.79 45.60 -20.99
N GLU A 50 -4.80 44.89 -21.51
CA GLU A 50 -5.03 43.97 -22.62
C GLU A 50 -6.15 43.00 -22.20
N GLY A 51 -7.20 42.90 -23.02
CA GLY A 51 -8.32 42.00 -22.77
C GLY A 51 -7.81 40.56 -22.71
N PRO A 52 -8.58 39.62 -22.14
CA PRO A 52 -8.16 38.25 -22.00
C PRO A 52 -7.76 37.62 -23.34
N THR A 53 -6.65 36.89 -23.37
CA THR A 53 -6.20 36.14 -24.55
C THR A 53 -7.27 35.15 -24.97
N LEU A 54 -7.64 35.16 -26.28
CA LEU A 54 -8.67 34.29 -26.84
C LEU A 54 -8.06 33.14 -27.66
N TYR A 55 -8.55 31.92 -27.45
CA TYR A 55 -8.14 30.71 -28.13
C TYR A 55 -9.29 30.19 -29.01
N THR A 56 -9.21 30.45 -30.30
CA THR A 56 -10.24 30.04 -31.26
C THR A 56 -9.98 28.64 -31.77
N LEU A 57 -10.74 27.68 -31.25
CA LEU A 57 -10.61 26.25 -31.57
C LEU A 57 -11.23 25.92 -32.94
N ILE A 58 -12.37 26.53 -33.24
CA ILE A 58 -13.13 26.34 -34.52
C ILE A 58 -13.53 27.71 -35.05
N SER A 59 -13.37 27.92 -36.33
CA SER A 59 -13.91 29.09 -37.06
C SER A 59 -14.10 28.79 -38.57
N GLY A 60 -15.10 29.42 -39.22
CA GLY A 60 -15.33 29.26 -40.63
C GLY A 60 -15.51 27.80 -41.08
N GLY A 61 -16.07 26.94 -40.24
CA GLY A 61 -16.24 25.52 -40.52
C GLY A 61 -14.95 24.69 -40.52
N GLN A 62 -13.84 25.23 -39.97
CA GLN A 62 -12.55 24.55 -39.91
C GLN A 62 -12.04 24.46 -38.48
N ALA A 63 -11.29 23.37 -38.16
CA ALA A 63 -10.60 23.20 -36.92
C ALA A 63 -9.23 23.90 -36.94
N ASN A 64 -9.02 24.81 -35.98
CA ASN A 64 -7.73 25.45 -35.71
C ASN A 64 -6.97 24.77 -34.59
N VAL A 65 -7.51 23.69 -34.02
CA VAL A 65 -6.98 22.97 -32.89
C VAL A 65 -6.76 21.49 -33.21
N LYS A 66 -5.71 20.91 -32.65
CA LYS A 66 -5.47 19.48 -32.62
C LYS A 66 -5.60 18.99 -31.19
N ILE A 67 -6.07 17.75 -30.98
CA ILE A 67 -6.13 17.09 -29.68
C ILE A 67 -5.00 16.06 -29.61
N VAL A 68 -4.16 16.15 -28.58
CA VAL A 68 -2.96 15.32 -28.45
C VAL A 68 -3.00 14.57 -27.12
N ARG A 69 -2.61 13.31 -27.15
CA ARG A 69 -2.49 12.41 -25.98
C ARG A 69 -1.13 11.74 -25.95
N PRO A 70 -0.70 11.12 -24.84
CA PRO A 70 0.52 10.32 -24.81
C PRO A 70 0.46 9.14 -25.78
N SER A 71 1.57 8.90 -26.48
CA SER A 71 1.70 7.87 -27.53
C SER A 71 1.79 6.43 -26.98
N ASN A 72 2.20 6.27 -25.71
CA ASN A 72 2.40 4.98 -25.04
C ASN A 72 1.16 4.39 -24.36
N LEU A 73 0.01 5.07 -24.44
CA LEU A 73 -1.23 4.67 -23.77
C LEU A 73 -2.08 3.69 -24.59
N LYS A 74 -2.86 2.87 -23.86
CA LYS A 74 -3.84 1.94 -24.43
C LYS A 74 -5.20 2.60 -24.62
N THR A 75 -6.07 1.96 -25.40
CA THR A 75 -7.41 2.49 -25.71
C THR A 75 -8.28 2.70 -24.46
N ASP A 76 -8.06 1.90 -23.40
CA ASP A 76 -8.86 1.97 -22.18
C ASP A 76 -8.34 2.97 -21.14
N ASP A 77 -7.19 3.57 -21.36
CA ASP A 77 -6.61 4.55 -20.45
C ASP A 77 -7.41 5.86 -20.48
N MET A 78 -7.56 6.50 -19.31
CA MET A 78 -8.42 7.68 -19.16
C MET A 78 -8.07 8.85 -20.09
N PRO A 79 -6.81 9.24 -20.29
CA PRO A 79 -6.49 10.32 -21.22
C PRO A 79 -6.95 10.03 -22.66
N VAL A 80 -6.91 8.76 -23.09
CA VAL A 80 -7.40 8.36 -24.44
C VAL A 80 -8.91 8.50 -24.54
N LYS A 81 -9.64 8.03 -23.52
CA LYS A 81 -11.11 8.18 -23.46
C LYS A 81 -11.53 9.64 -23.46
N ILE A 82 -10.83 10.49 -22.71
CA ILE A 82 -11.10 11.93 -22.63
C ILE A 82 -10.84 12.61 -23.97
N ALA A 83 -9.73 12.30 -24.63
CA ALA A 83 -9.40 12.86 -25.94
C ALA A 83 -10.49 12.55 -26.98
N ILE A 84 -10.98 11.32 -26.98
CA ILE A 84 -12.07 10.88 -27.85
C ILE A 84 -13.38 11.62 -27.53
N GLU A 85 -13.73 11.75 -26.23
CA GLU A 85 -14.99 12.39 -25.83
C GLU A 85 -14.95 13.90 -26.07
N ILE A 86 -13.87 14.60 -25.81
CA ILE A 86 -13.70 16.04 -26.13
C ILE A 86 -13.83 16.26 -27.62
N ARG A 87 -13.17 15.45 -28.45
CA ARG A 87 -13.31 15.49 -29.92
C ARG A 87 -14.78 15.33 -30.37
N LYS A 88 -15.45 14.35 -29.80
CA LYS A 88 -16.86 14.06 -30.09
C LYS A 88 -17.77 15.21 -29.67
N VAL A 89 -17.55 15.82 -28.54
CA VAL A 89 -18.32 17.00 -28.07
C VAL A 89 -18.11 18.17 -29.02
N ILE A 90 -16.87 18.51 -29.41
CA ILE A 90 -16.59 19.59 -30.37
C ILE A 90 -17.33 19.32 -31.67
N ASN A 91 -17.25 18.09 -32.19
CA ASN A 91 -17.99 17.74 -33.42
C ASN A 91 -19.51 17.91 -33.28
N ASN A 92 -20.07 17.48 -32.15
CA ASN A 92 -21.52 17.57 -31.92
C ASN A 92 -22.03 19.02 -31.81
N ILE A 93 -21.23 19.93 -31.22
CA ILE A 93 -21.66 21.32 -31.04
C ILE A 93 -21.33 22.24 -32.23
N THR A 94 -20.31 21.91 -33.05
CA THR A 94 -19.85 22.76 -34.16
C THR A 94 -20.02 22.14 -35.53
N GLY A 95 -20.22 20.83 -35.64
CA GLY A 95 -20.18 20.09 -36.91
C GLY A 95 -18.77 19.83 -37.45
N VAL A 96 -17.72 20.28 -36.75
CA VAL A 96 -16.32 20.16 -37.16
C VAL A 96 -15.59 19.12 -36.30
N ASN A 97 -14.79 18.27 -36.93
CA ASN A 97 -14.09 17.18 -36.28
C ASN A 97 -12.58 17.48 -36.19
N PRO A 98 -12.04 17.91 -35.04
CA PRO A 98 -10.63 18.19 -34.87
C PRO A 98 -9.75 16.95 -35.10
N GLU A 99 -8.51 17.15 -35.51
CA GLU A 99 -7.53 16.09 -35.59
C GLU A 99 -7.25 15.52 -34.17
N LEU A 100 -7.15 14.19 -34.09
CA LEU A 100 -6.72 13.49 -32.90
C LEU A 100 -5.37 12.82 -33.16
N GLY A 101 -4.35 13.19 -32.41
CA GLY A 101 -3.00 12.69 -32.54
C GLY A 101 -2.43 12.21 -31.20
N ASP A 102 -1.14 11.93 -31.24
CA ASP A 102 -0.35 11.63 -30.05
C ASP A 102 0.93 12.48 -30.01
N ASP A 103 1.65 12.38 -28.90
CA ASP A 103 2.84 13.17 -28.60
C ASP A 103 4.14 12.56 -29.16
N TRP A 104 4.05 11.58 -30.06
CA TRP A 104 5.24 10.99 -30.63
C TRP A 104 5.94 11.96 -31.57
N VAL A 105 7.23 12.17 -31.32
CA VAL A 105 8.14 12.90 -32.21
C VAL A 105 9.37 12.07 -32.49
N LYS A 106 9.98 12.28 -33.63
CA LYS A 106 11.23 11.60 -33.97
C LYS A 106 12.35 12.07 -33.06
N LYS A 107 13.24 11.15 -32.68
CA LYS A 107 14.39 11.44 -31.82
C LYS A 107 15.20 12.64 -32.33
N GLY A 108 15.28 13.68 -31.52
CA GLY A 108 15.99 14.94 -31.81
C GLY A 108 15.12 16.03 -32.46
N GLU A 109 13.83 15.76 -32.68
CA GLU A 109 12.84 16.78 -33.08
C GLU A 109 12.12 17.30 -31.83
N ASN A 110 11.68 18.56 -31.89
CA ASN A 110 10.89 19.20 -30.86
C ASN A 110 9.41 19.24 -31.27
N HIS A 111 8.52 19.37 -30.30
CA HIS A 111 7.11 19.66 -30.57
C HIS A 111 6.93 21.05 -31.15
N ASP A 112 5.92 21.22 -32.00
CA ASP A 112 5.57 22.53 -32.56
C ASP A 112 4.90 23.40 -31.48
N SER A 113 5.57 24.47 -31.06
CA SER A 113 5.06 25.42 -30.08
C SER A 113 4.05 26.42 -30.66
N SER A 114 3.96 26.55 -32.00
CA SER A 114 3.12 27.56 -32.67
C SER A 114 1.67 27.11 -32.85
N THR A 115 1.42 25.82 -33.00
CA THR A 115 0.07 25.26 -33.24
C THR A 115 -0.74 25.25 -31.95
N LEU A 116 -2.03 25.62 -32.06
CA LEU A 116 -2.97 25.48 -30.93
C LEU A 116 -3.33 24.00 -30.74
N GLU A 117 -3.07 23.47 -29.57
CA GLU A 117 -3.34 22.07 -29.22
C GLU A 117 -3.97 21.92 -27.84
N ILE A 118 -4.84 20.92 -27.70
CA ILE A 118 -5.34 20.45 -26.41
C ILE A 118 -4.53 19.22 -26.03
N LEU A 119 -3.67 19.34 -25.02
CA LEU A 119 -2.81 18.28 -24.51
C LEU A 119 -3.54 17.56 -23.35
N ILE A 120 -3.78 16.26 -23.50
CA ILE A 120 -4.56 15.48 -22.53
C ILE A 120 -3.66 14.39 -21.93
N GLY A 121 -3.42 14.48 -20.63
CA GLY A 121 -2.56 13.53 -19.91
C GLY A 121 -1.10 13.96 -19.84
N ALA A 122 -0.25 13.04 -19.38
CA ALA A 122 1.19 13.25 -19.22
C ALA A 122 1.91 13.19 -20.58
N THR A 123 1.67 14.20 -21.44
CA THR A 123 2.35 14.28 -22.74
C THR A 123 3.81 14.70 -22.55
N SER A 124 4.65 14.39 -23.55
CA SER A 124 6.07 14.77 -23.58
C SER A 124 6.32 16.26 -23.91
N TYR A 125 5.27 17.06 -23.96
CA TYR A 125 5.36 18.50 -24.17
C TYR A 125 5.88 19.23 -22.94
N PRO A 126 6.81 20.20 -23.06
CA PRO A 126 7.28 21.01 -21.95
C PRO A 126 6.15 21.82 -21.29
N GLU A 127 5.12 22.18 -22.03
CA GLU A 127 3.93 22.89 -21.54
C GLU A 127 3.11 22.03 -20.57
N THR A 128 3.07 20.71 -20.77
CA THR A 128 2.45 19.81 -19.78
C THR A 128 3.24 19.82 -18.47
N ALA A 129 4.56 19.74 -18.52
CA ALA A 129 5.40 19.78 -17.33
C ALA A 129 5.24 21.11 -16.56
N GLU A 130 5.17 22.24 -17.31
CA GLU A 130 4.96 23.57 -16.70
C GLU A 130 3.58 23.68 -16.03
N ALA A 131 2.52 23.19 -16.68
CA ALA A 131 1.14 23.26 -16.15
C ALA A 131 0.94 22.37 -14.91
N THR A 132 1.77 21.37 -14.73
CA THR A 132 1.60 20.35 -13.66
C THR A 132 2.62 20.46 -12.52
N LYS A 133 3.59 21.35 -12.60
CA LYS A 133 4.73 21.44 -11.67
C LYS A 133 4.35 21.67 -10.20
N ASP A 134 3.27 22.42 -9.97
CA ASP A 134 2.81 22.80 -8.62
C ASP A 134 1.56 22.02 -8.18
N MET A 135 1.16 20.98 -8.93
CA MET A 135 -0.01 20.17 -8.60
C MET A 135 0.27 19.18 -7.46
N SER A 136 -0.78 18.81 -6.72
CA SER A 136 -0.79 17.63 -5.85
C SER A 136 -1.47 16.43 -6.52
N TYR A 137 -1.30 15.21 -5.93
CA TYR A 137 -1.90 14.00 -6.50
C TYR A 137 -3.43 14.01 -6.52
N GLY A 138 -4.06 14.79 -5.64
CA GLY A 138 -5.52 14.91 -5.53
C GLY A 138 -6.11 16.04 -6.36
N GLU A 139 -5.39 16.62 -7.31
CA GLU A 139 -5.86 17.76 -8.11
C GLU A 139 -6.04 17.40 -9.58
N TYR A 140 -6.79 18.26 -10.28
CA TYR A 140 -6.85 18.30 -11.73
C TYR A 140 -6.68 19.73 -12.22
N THR A 141 -6.17 19.86 -13.44
CA THR A 141 -5.96 21.16 -14.07
C THR A 141 -6.51 21.24 -15.47
N ILE A 142 -6.96 22.43 -15.86
CA ILE A 142 -7.17 22.87 -17.24
C ILE A 142 -6.47 24.23 -17.35
N GLN A 143 -5.26 24.24 -17.88
CA GLN A 143 -4.44 25.46 -17.94
C GLN A 143 -3.90 25.71 -19.33
N VAL A 144 -3.70 26.99 -19.64
CA VAL A 144 -3.02 27.41 -20.88
C VAL A 144 -1.57 27.69 -20.57
N VAL A 145 -0.68 27.11 -21.37
CA VAL A 145 0.74 27.43 -21.41
C VAL A 145 1.12 27.70 -22.87
N GLY A 146 1.40 28.94 -23.20
CA GLY A 146 1.62 29.37 -24.59
C GLY A 146 0.39 29.09 -25.48
N ASN A 147 0.54 28.30 -26.53
CA ASN A 147 -0.53 27.87 -27.42
C ASN A 147 -1.07 26.46 -27.09
N LYS A 148 -0.86 25.97 -25.88
CA LYS A 148 -1.31 24.64 -25.45
C LYS A 148 -2.34 24.77 -24.33
N ILE A 149 -3.46 24.07 -24.47
CA ILE A 149 -4.45 23.89 -23.40
C ILE A 149 -4.18 22.53 -22.77
N VAL A 150 -3.65 22.50 -21.56
CA VAL A 150 -3.30 21.27 -20.84
C VAL A 150 -4.48 20.82 -19.99
N VAL A 151 -4.89 19.56 -20.14
CA VAL A 151 -5.90 18.88 -19.32
C VAL A 151 -5.23 17.70 -18.63
N PHE A 152 -5.06 17.79 -17.31
CA PHE A 152 -4.28 16.77 -16.56
C PHE A 152 -4.88 16.47 -15.19
N SER A 153 -4.67 15.23 -14.73
CA SER A 153 -4.80 14.78 -13.35
C SER A 153 -3.92 13.55 -13.13
N PHE A 154 -3.63 13.23 -11.86
CA PHE A 154 -2.95 11.98 -11.49
C PHE A 154 -3.93 10.81 -11.32
N THR A 155 -5.24 11.07 -11.19
CA THR A 155 -6.25 10.05 -10.88
C THR A 155 -7.36 10.01 -11.94
N ASP A 156 -7.97 8.85 -12.13
CA ASP A 156 -9.11 8.67 -13.05
C ASP A 156 -10.32 9.52 -12.64
N SER A 157 -10.53 9.69 -11.33
CA SER A 157 -11.60 10.57 -10.81
C SER A 157 -11.34 12.03 -11.15
N GLY A 158 -10.11 12.50 -10.98
CA GLY A 158 -9.69 13.84 -11.35
C GLY A 158 -9.78 14.08 -12.86
N TYR A 159 -9.36 13.14 -13.68
CA TYR A 159 -9.55 13.18 -15.12
C TYR A 159 -11.03 13.27 -15.52
N THR A 160 -11.91 12.53 -14.85
CA THR A 160 -13.34 12.60 -15.09
C THR A 160 -13.91 13.99 -14.76
N ARG A 161 -13.46 14.62 -13.67
CA ARG A 161 -13.85 16.00 -13.31
C ARG A 161 -13.32 17.01 -14.32
N ALA A 162 -12.04 16.93 -14.70
CA ALA A 162 -11.44 17.79 -15.72
C ALA A 162 -12.19 17.69 -17.05
N MET A 163 -12.53 16.49 -17.51
CA MET A 163 -13.32 16.25 -18.72
C MET A 163 -14.68 16.95 -18.66
N ASN A 164 -15.42 16.76 -17.56
CA ASN A 164 -16.77 17.35 -17.41
C ASN A 164 -16.71 18.88 -17.41
N GLU A 165 -15.69 19.45 -16.77
CA GLU A 165 -15.47 20.89 -16.77
C GLU A 165 -15.11 21.42 -18.15
N MET A 166 -14.16 20.77 -18.84
CA MET A 166 -13.79 21.13 -20.22
C MET A 166 -14.99 21.03 -21.17
N ILE A 167 -15.82 19.99 -21.07
CA ILE A 167 -17.06 19.85 -21.85
C ILE A 167 -18.04 21.01 -21.58
N THR A 168 -18.13 21.43 -20.32
CA THR A 168 -18.97 22.57 -19.94
C THR A 168 -18.47 23.87 -20.56
N LEU A 169 -17.16 24.13 -20.51
CA LEU A 169 -16.53 25.28 -21.16
C LEU A 169 -16.80 25.29 -22.68
N LEU A 170 -16.56 24.15 -23.34
CA LEU A 170 -16.79 24.02 -24.79
C LEU A 170 -18.24 24.33 -25.18
N LYS A 171 -19.22 23.77 -24.46
CA LYS A 171 -20.65 23.98 -24.74
C LYS A 171 -21.09 25.42 -24.53
N ASN A 172 -20.51 26.12 -23.57
CA ASN A 172 -20.88 27.50 -23.24
C ASN A 172 -20.17 28.56 -24.11
N SER A 173 -19.18 28.14 -24.91
CA SER A 173 -18.31 29.05 -25.67
C SER A 173 -18.51 28.94 -27.20
N VAL A 174 -19.57 28.27 -27.62
CA VAL A 174 -19.94 28.19 -29.05
C VAL A 174 -20.87 29.32 -29.43
N THR A 175 -20.62 29.94 -30.57
CA THR A 175 -21.46 31.01 -31.15
C THR A 175 -21.87 30.64 -32.59
N ASP A 176 -23.08 31.03 -32.97
CA ASP A 176 -23.58 30.86 -34.35
C ASP A 176 -23.18 32.09 -35.20
N GLU A 177 -22.61 31.85 -36.36
CA GLU A 177 -22.23 32.89 -37.32
C GLU A 177 -23.33 33.18 -38.35
N ALA A 178 -23.28 34.35 -38.96
CA ALA A 178 -24.28 34.79 -39.92
C ALA A 178 -24.37 33.90 -41.20
N ASP A 179 -23.29 33.20 -41.52
CA ASP A 179 -23.20 32.28 -42.66
C ASP A 179 -23.67 30.85 -42.34
N GLY A 180 -24.16 30.61 -41.10
CA GLY A 180 -24.62 29.32 -40.63
C GLY A 180 -23.49 28.41 -40.12
N THR A 181 -22.23 28.86 -40.14
CA THR A 181 -21.13 28.16 -39.47
C THR A 181 -21.12 28.46 -37.96
N LYS A 182 -20.28 27.75 -37.21
CA LYS A 182 -20.13 28.00 -35.79
C LYS A 182 -18.68 28.34 -35.45
N THR A 183 -18.52 29.26 -34.54
CA THR A 183 -17.22 29.60 -33.93
C THR A 183 -17.18 29.09 -32.50
N LEU A 184 -16.05 28.48 -32.10
CA LEU A 184 -15.78 28.02 -30.76
C LEU A 184 -14.50 28.68 -30.23
N THR A 185 -14.65 29.59 -29.29
CA THR A 185 -13.53 30.35 -28.72
C THR A 185 -13.57 30.31 -27.21
N LEU A 186 -12.43 29.94 -26.58
CA LEU A 186 -12.24 29.95 -25.15
C LEU A 186 -11.39 31.16 -24.75
N SER A 187 -11.69 31.75 -23.59
CA SER A 187 -10.86 32.79 -22.97
C SER A 187 -9.80 32.16 -22.09
N GLY A 188 -8.58 32.73 -22.06
CA GLY A 188 -7.51 32.31 -21.16
C GLY A 188 -7.93 32.32 -19.70
N ASP A 189 -8.75 33.27 -19.28
CA ASP A 189 -9.26 33.33 -17.89
C ASP A 189 -10.15 32.13 -17.54
N GLN A 190 -10.90 31.60 -18.52
CA GLN A 190 -11.71 30.38 -18.33
C GLN A 190 -10.87 29.11 -18.26
N LEU A 191 -9.63 29.16 -18.76
CA LEU A 191 -8.69 28.04 -18.88
C LEU A 191 -7.61 28.08 -17.79
N ASN A 192 -7.83 28.78 -16.69
CA ASN A 192 -6.94 28.80 -15.54
C ASN A 192 -7.60 28.08 -14.35
N ILE A 193 -7.70 26.76 -14.47
CA ILE A 193 -8.39 25.89 -13.52
C ILE A 193 -7.36 24.98 -12.86
N LEU A 194 -7.25 25.06 -11.55
CA LEU A 194 -6.59 24.10 -10.67
C LEU A 194 -7.55 23.82 -9.52
N LYS A 195 -8.04 22.58 -9.41
CA LYS A 195 -9.06 22.23 -8.40
C LYS A 195 -8.76 20.87 -7.78
N GLU A 196 -9.10 20.80 -6.50
CA GLU A 196 -9.07 19.56 -5.75
C GLU A 196 -10.14 18.56 -6.26
N SER A 197 -9.73 17.33 -6.47
CA SER A 197 -10.59 16.19 -6.76
C SER A 197 -10.74 15.24 -5.58
N ASP A 198 -9.72 15.17 -4.73
CA ASP A 198 -9.68 14.35 -3.53
C ASP A 198 -8.79 15.00 -2.46
N ALA A 199 -9.35 15.27 -1.28
CA ALA A 199 -8.68 16.02 -0.22
C ALA A 199 -7.50 15.26 0.42
N MET A 200 -7.58 13.92 0.49
CA MET A 200 -6.54 13.12 1.10
C MET A 200 -5.29 13.10 0.22
N THR A 201 -5.43 12.73 -1.05
CA THR A 201 -4.32 12.73 -2.00
C THR A 201 -3.82 14.14 -2.33
N ALA A 202 -4.68 15.17 -2.20
CA ALA A 202 -4.28 16.58 -2.30
C ALA A 202 -3.39 17.03 -1.13
N SER A 203 -3.44 16.35 0.01
CA SER A 203 -2.55 16.65 1.15
C SER A 203 -1.13 16.12 0.98
N LEU A 204 -0.89 15.24 -0.01
CA LEU A 204 0.44 14.72 -0.31
C LEU A 204 1.16 15.66 -1.29
N PRO A 205 2.34 16.17 -0.94
CA PRO A 205 3.20 16.83 -1.91
C PRO A 205 3.64 15.83 -2.99
N VAL A 206 3.81 16.30 -4.21
CA VAL A 206 4.28 15.45 -5.32
C VAL A 206 5.74 15.06 -5.08
N TYR A 207 6.03 13.79 -5.33
CA TYR A 207 7.39 13.26 -5.26
C TYR A 207 8.23 13.80 -6.41
N GLU A 208 9.36 14.41 -6.09
CA GLU A 208 10.29 14.93 -7.08
C GLU A 208 11.34 13.88 -7.49
N GLY A 209 11.45 13.63 -8.79
CA GLY A 209 12.37 12.66 -9.38
C GLY A 209 11.73 11.27 -9.57
N GLY A 210 12.51 10.33 -10.11
CA GLY A 210 12.00 9.04 -10.54
C GLY A 210 10.98 9.14 -11.67
N THR A 211 10.26 8.05 -11.88
CA THR A 211 9.18 7.94 -12.88
C THR A 211 7.87 7.66 -12.15
N PHE A 212 6.91 8.59 -12.24
CA PHE A 212 5.56 8.36 -11.72
C PHE A 212 4.91 7.15 -12.41
N SER A 213 4.44 6.19 -11.64
CA SER A 213 3.82 4.97 -12.15
C SER A 213 2.30 4.98 -11.97
N SER A 214 1.80 5.25 -10.76
CA SER A 214 0.35 5.23 -10.49
C SER A 214 -0.05 5.92 -9.19
N VAL A 215 -1.30 6.36 -9.15
CA VAL A 215 -2.08 6.58 -7.92
C VAL A 215 -3.23 5.59 -7.93
N SER A 216 -3.39 4.82 -6.87
CA SER A 216 -4.39 3.74 -6.79
C SER A 216 -5.19 3.83 -5.50
N ASP A 217 -6.51 3.64 -5.61
CA ASP A 217 -7.38 3.38 -4.47
C ASP A 217 -7.03 2.01 -3.88
N MET A 218 -6.64 1.99 -2.60
CA MET A 218 -6.28 0.78 -1.84
C MET A 218 -7.44 0.24 -1.00
N GLY A 219 -8.62 0.85 -1.08
CA GLY A 219 -9.77 0.54 -0.22
C GLY A 219 -9.68 1.21 1.16
N ASP A 220 -10.78 1.16 1.91
CA ASP A 220 -10.87 1.67 3.30
C ASP A 220 -10.36 3.11 3.47
N GLU A 221 -10.67 3.99 2.50
CA GLU A 221 -10.18 5.38 2.48
C GLU A 221 -8.64 5.47 2.44
N CYS A 222 -7.98 4.50 1.82
CA CYS A 222 -6.53 4.43 1.70
C CYS A 222 -6.11 4.60 0.24
N TRP A 223 -5.09 5.41 -0.02
CA TRP A 223 -4.52 5.62 -1.36
C TRP A 223 -3.04 5.30 -1.39
N GLY A 224 -2.60 4.74 -2.52
CA GLY A 224 -1.20 4.41 -2.76
C GLY A 224 -0.63 5.10 -3.98
N VAL A 225 0.57 5.67 -3.85
CA VAL A 225 1.36 6.26 -4.94
C VAL A 225 2.59 5.40 -5.18
N VAL A 226 2.90 5.13 -6.44
CA VAL A 226 4.09 4.36 -6.85
C VAL A 226 4.96 5.20 -7.76
N ILE A 227 6.24 5.30 -7.42
CA ILE A 227 7.30 5.96 -8.19
C ILE A 227 8.40 4.94 -8.48
N GLU A 228 8.71 4.74 -9.75
CA GLU A 228 9.77 3.84 -10.23
C GLU A 228 11.04 4.61 -10.57
N ASP A 229 12.16 3.90 -10.78
CA ASP A 229 13.46 4.47 -11.21
C ASP A 229 13.95 5.63 -10.32
N THR A 230 13.75 5.54 -9.02
CA THR A 230 14.10 6.56 -8.03
C THR A 230 15.31 6.15 -7.19
N THR A 231 15.86 7.10 -6.44
CA THR A 231 17.05 6.91 -5.60
C THR A 231 16.73 7.12 -4.12
N LEU A 232 17.59 6.60 -3.25
CA LEU A 232 17.49 6.81 -1.80
C LEU A 232 17.60 8.31 -1.43
N GLU A 233 18.39 9.08 -2.15
CA GLU A 233 18.55 10.51 -1.92
C GLU A 233 17.23 11.25 -2.21
N GLN A 234 16.58 10.96 -3.35
CA GLN A 234 15.26 11.51 -3.68
C GLN A 234 14.20 11.14 -2.64
N TYR A 235 14.24 9.89 -2.14
CA TYR A 235 13.36 9.47 -1.05
C TYR A 235 13.55 10.31 0.23
N TYR A 236 14.79 10.58 0.63
CA TYR A 236 15.03 11.42 1.80
C TYR A 236 14.59 12.86 1.58
N SER A 237 14.81 13.41 0.38
CA SER A 237 14.28 14.73 0.03
C SER A 237 12.75 14.79 0.13
N TYR A 238 12.07 13.71 -0.26
CA TYR A 238 10.62 13.62 -0.11
C TYR A 238 10.17 13.52 1.36
N VAL A 239 10.88 12.78 2.20
CA VAL A 239 10.60 12.73 3.65
C VAL A 239 10.73 14.14 4.26
N GLU A 240 11.76 14.91 3.89
CA GLU A 240 11.90 16.31 4.32
C GLU A 240 10.75 17.19 3.80
N LEU A 241 10.26 16.93 2.58
CA LEU A 241 9.13 17.65 2.02
C LEU A 241 7.83 17.34 2.77
N LEU A 242 7.61 16.10 3.18
CA LEU A 242 6.49 15.71 4.07
C LEU A 242 6.57 16.44 5.41
N GLU A 243 7.76 16.54 6.03
CA GLU A 243 7.94 17.29 7.28
C GLU A 243 7.60 18.79 7.10
N LYS A 244 8.07 19.42 6.03
CA LYS A 244 7.74 20.81 5.67
C LYS A 244 6.24 21.00 5.40
N SER A 245 5.55 19.95 4.94
CA SER A 245 4.10 19.94 4.71
C SER A 245 3.28 19.63 5.97
N GLY A 246 3.93 19.57 7.15
CA GLY A 246 3.26 19.45 8.45
C GLY A 246 3.08 18.01 8.95
N TYR A 247 3.70 17.02 8.32
CA TYR A 247 3.74 15.66 8.85
C TYR A 247 4.86 15.49 9.89
N THR A 248 4.59 14.72 10.92
CA THR A 248 5.54 14.39 11.99
C THR A 248 5.95 12.93 11.89
N ALA A 249 7.24 12.63 11.97
CA ALA A 249 7.75 11.28 11.99
C ALA A 249 7.32 10.53 13.26
N TYR A 250 6.76 9.32 13.09
CA TYR A 250 6.35 8.44 14.19
C TYR A 250 7.34 7.33 14.44
N THR A 251 7.68 6.55 13.41
CA THR A 251 8.64 5.45 13.49
C THR A 251 9.29 5.20 12.13
N THR A 252 10.50 4.65 12.19
CA THR A 252 11.27 4.24 11.00
C THR A 252 11.69 2.79 11.13
N SER A 253 11.86 2.11 10.00
CA SER A 253 12.43 0.78 9.94
C SER A 253 13.37 0.62 8.74
N THR A 254 14.23 -0.40 8.81
CA THR A 254 15.11 -0.76 7.70
C THR A 254 15.08 -2.27 7.53
N ILE A 255 14.61 -2.72 6.38
CA ILE A 255 14.50 -4.14 6.05
C ILE A 255 15.24 -4.39 4.74
N SER A 256 16.31 -5.18 4.78
CA SER A 256 17.08 -5.53 3.56
C SER A 256 17.66 -4.32 2.79
N GLY A 257 18.01 -3.23 3.48
CA GLY A 257 18.48 -2.00 2.86
C GLY A 257 17.38 -1.15 2.23
N SER A 258 16.13 -1.57 2.33
CA SER A 258 14.96 -0.73 2.08
C SER A 258 14.64 0.09 3.33
N TYR A 259 14.16 1.32 3.14
CA TYR A 259 13.91 2.28 4.22
C TYR A 259 12.43 2.64 4.26
N PHE A 260 11.84 2.62 5.45
CA PHE A 260 10.43 2.89 5.66
C PHE A 260 10.24 3.90 6.78
N ILE A 261 9.25 4.76 6.63
CA ILE A 261 8.84 5.73 7.63
C ILE A 261 7.32 5.77 7.75
N VAL A 262 6.83 5.86 8.98
CA VAL A 262 5.45 6.20 9.28
C VAL A 262 5.44 7.63 9.78
N MET A 263 4.66 8.47 9.14
CA MET A 263 4.46 9.88 9.50
C MET A 263 2.98 10.18 9.67
N TYR A 264 2.63 11.21 10.41
CA TYR A 264 1.24 11.61 10.62
C TYR A 264 1.10 13.11 10.80
N ASN A 265 -0.07 13.61 10.49
CA ASN A 265 -0.56 14.92 10.94
C ASN A 265 -1.91 14.74 11.65
N LYS A 266 -2.65 15.81 11.86
CA LYS A 266 -3.95 15.74 12.55
C LYS A 266 -5.04 14.99 11.76
N ASP A 267 -4.91 14.89 10.44
CA ASP A 267 -5.94 14.35 9.54
C ASP A 267 -5.53 13.00 8.92
N TYR A 268 -4.23 12.79 8.66
CA TYR A 268 -3.73 11.66 7.87
C TYR A 268 -2.49 11.01 8.44
N THR A 269 -2.35 9.71 8.17
CA THR A 269 -1.11 8.92 8.33
C THR A 269 -0.52 8.66 6.96
N VAL A 270 0.80 8.80 6.84
CA VAL A 270 1.57 8.49 5.63
C VAL A 270 2.58 7.39 5.94
N ASN A 271 2.55 6.32 5.17
CA ASN A 271 3.55 5.26 5.17
C ASN A 271 4.36 5.37 3.89
N ALA A 272 5.61 5.83 3.97
CA ALA A 272 6.48 5.96 2.81
C ALA A 272 7.63 4.97 2.89
N GLY A 273 7.90 4.24 1.79
CA GLY A 273 8.95 3.25 1.72
C GLY A 273 9.78 3.35 0.45
N TYR A 274 11.11 3.33 0.61
CA TYR A 274 12.07 3.15 -0.49
C TYR A 274 12.50 1.69 -0.56
N TYR A 275 12.19 1.04 -1.65
CA TYR A 275 12.51 -0.37 -1.92
C TYR A 275 13.83 -0.47 -2.69
N ASN A 276 14.93 -0.60 -1.97
CA ASN A 276 16.28 -0.54 -2.52
C ASN A 276 16.54 -1.49 -3.70
N ASN A 277 16.03 -2.72 -3.62
CA ASN A 277 16.25 -3.71 -4.69
C ASN A 277 15.34 -3.52 -5.91
N LEU A 278 14.38 -2.61 -5.84
CA LEU A 278 13.46 -2.28 -6.92
C LEU A 278 13.74 -0.88 -7.49
N SER A 279 14.50 -0.04 -6.79
CA SER A 279 14.64 1.40 -7.07
C SER A 279 13.27 2.09 -7.15
N GLU A 280 12.40 1.77 -6.18
CA GLU A 280 10.98 2.16 -6.17
C GLU A 280 10.63 2.81 -4.84
N VAL A 281 9.77 3.82 -4.88
CA VAL A 281 9.11 4.39 -3.71
C VAL A 281 7.62 4.09 -3.77
N ARG A 282 7.07 3.69 -2.62
CA ARG A 282 5.62 3.60 -2.39
C ARG A 282 5.24 4.50 -1.24
N ILE A 283 4.18 5.25 -1.44
CA ILE A 283 3.62 6.18 -0.46
C ILE A 283 2.17 5.77 -0.27
N ILE A 284 1.81 5.42 0.95
CA ILE A 284 0.45 5.07 1.33
C ILE A 284 -0.06 6.17 2.25
N ILE A 285 -1.27 6.68 1.98
CA ILE A 285 -1.94 7.67 2.83
C ILE A 285 -3.31 7.15 3.24
N GLU A 286 -3.65 7.33 4.52
CA GLU A 286 -4.91 6.92 5.13
C GLU A 286 -5.36 7.95 6.19
N PRO A 287 -6.64 7.96 6.62
CA PRO A 287 -7.09 8.80 7.72
C PRO A 287 -6.30 8.52 9.00
N PHE A 288 -5.94 9.58 9.73
CA PHE A 288 -5.18 9.43 10.97
C PHE A 288 -6.03 8.81 12.09
N SER A 289 -5.45 7.84 12.75
CA SER A 289 -5.92 7.32 14.04
C SER A 289 -4.72 6.85 14.86
N GLU A 290 -4.67 7.20 16.15
CA GLU A 290 -3.64 6.64 17.05
C GLU A 290 -3.67 5.11 17.10
N LYS A 291 -4.84 4.52 16.83
CA LYS A 291 -5.09 3.07 16.87
C LYS A 291 -4.52 2.34 15.65
N THR A 292 -4.34 3.03 14.51
CA THR A 292 -3.73 2.46 13.30
C THR A 292 -2.22 2.58 13.28
N LEU A 293 -1.63 3.36 14.21
CA LEU A 293 -0.18 3.47 14.32
C LEU A 293 0.45 2.19 14.89
N PRO A 294 1.62 1.76 14.36
CA PRO A 294 2.34 0.61 14.88
C PRO A 294 2.64 0.73 16.38
N THR A 295 2.37 -0.34 17.13
CA THR A 295 2.71 -0.40 18.57
C THR A 295 4.22 -0.36 18.76
N LYS A 296 4.67 0.33 19.81
CA LYS A 296 6.09 0.42 20.15
C LYS A 296 6.47 -0.66 21.18
N LYS A 297 7.77 -1.02 21.21
CA LYS A 297 8.29 -1.95 22.20
C LYS A 297 8.01 -1.43 23.61
N SER A 298 7.46 -2.31 24.45
CA SER A 298 7.25 -2.02 25.86
C SER A 298 8.48 -2.38 26.69
N ASP A 299 8.77 -1.58 27.73
CA ASP A 299 9.80 -1.87 28.72
C ASP A 299 9.22 -2.62 29.95
N ALA A 300 7.96 -3.08 29.87
CA ALA A 300 7.32 -3.84 30.94
C ALA A 300 8.06 -5.15 31.25
N ALA A 301 8.13 -5.48 32.52
CA ALA A 301 8.77 -6.74 32.94
C ALA A 301 7.95 -7.94 32.39
N PRO A 302 8.63 -9.00 31.92
CA PRO A 302 7.99 -10.20 31.46
C PRO A 302 7.16 -10.87 32.56
N VAL A 303 5.94 -11.32 32.24
CA VAL A 303 5.09 -12.14 33.13
C VAL A 303 5.19 -13.63 32.80
N THR A 304 5.60 -13.95 31.58
CA THR A 304 5.79 -15.31 31.09
C THR A 304 6.89 -15.37 30.02
N THR A 305 7.17 -16.56 29.50
CA THR A 305 8.05 -16.76 28.34
C THR A 305 7.23 -16.76 27.06
N SER A 306 7.80 -16.20 25.98
CA SER A 306 7.16 -16.21 24.68
C SER A 306 7.17 -17.60 24.04
N GLN A 307 6.17 -17.87 23.21
CA GLN A 307 6.08 -19.11 22.43
C GLN A 307 5.22 -18.90 21.18
N ILE A 308 5.43 -19.75 20.19
CA ILE A 308 4.56 -19.89 19.00
C ILE A 308 3.90 -21.26 19.05
N SER A 309 2.59 -21.30 18.81
CA SER A 309 1.81 -22.54 18.78
C SER A 309 1.06 -22.66 17.47
N MET A 310 1.16 -23.78 16.78
CA MET A 310 0.31 -24.15 15.65
C MET A 310 -0.79 -25.09 16.15
N ILE A 311 -2.05 -24.76 15.83
CA ILE A 311 -3.22 -25.55 16.23
C ILE A 311 -3.75 -26.29 15.00
N GLY A 312 -4.03 -27.57 15.15
CA GLY A 312 -4.66 -28.39 14.13
C GLY A 312 -6.12 -27.96 13.92
N VAL A 313 -6.44 -27.62 12.70
CA VAL A 313 -7.77 -27.15 12.27
C VAL A 313 -8.36 -28.02 11.16
N GLU A 314 -7.84 -29.23 11.00
CA GLU A 314 -8.39 -30.25 10.13
C GLU A 314 -9.66 -30.86 10.74
N GLY A 315 -10.69 -31.10 9.94
CA GLY A 315 -11.95 -31.65 10.46
C GLY A 315 -12.91 -32.06 9.35
N ILE A 316 -14.14 -32.40 9.74
CA ILE A 316 -15.21 -32.80 8.82
C ILE A 316 -16.17 -31.63 8.64
N TYR A 317 -16.44 -31.25 7.40
CA TYR A 317 -17.41 -30.22 7.03
C TYR A 317 -18.43 -30.79 6.03
N SER A 318 -19.74 -30.62 6.33
CA SER A 318 -20.82 -31.13 5.49
C SER A 318 -20.68 -32.61 5.09
N GLY A 319 -20.08 -33.44 5.94
CA GLY A 319 -19.79 -34.85 5.66
C GLY A 319 -18.53 -35.09 4.85
N GLU A 320 -17.84 -34.05 4.41
CA GLU A 320 -16.55 -34.10 3.73
C GLU A 320 -15.41 -33.70 4.67
N TYR A 321 -14.28 -34.33 4.49
CA TYR A 321 -13.09 -34.10 5.28
C TYR A 321 -12.36 -32.84 4.80
N GLN A 322 -12.23 -31.85 5.67
CA GLN A 322 -11.46 -30.63 5.38
C GLN A 322 -10.02 -30.81 5.82
N GLN A 323 -9.11 -30.69 4.87
CA GLN A 323 -7.68 -30.97 5.06
C GLN A 323 -6.82 -29.72 5.21
N ASN A 324 -7.43 -28.54 5.02
CA ASN A 324 -6.79 -27.25 5.00
C ASN A 324 -7.33 -26.38 6.15
N GLY A 325 -6.53 -25.44 6.52
CA GLY A 325 -6.82 -24.41 7.50
C GLY A 325 -5.58 -24.05 8.29
N MET A 326 -5.51 -22.82 8.75
CA MET A 326 -4.39 -22.34 9.53
C MET A 326 -4.88 -21.66 10.82
N CYS A 327 -4.18 -21.96 11.92
CA CYS A 327 -4.28 -21.19 13.16
C CYS A 327 -2.93 -21.23 13.88
N ILE A 328 -2.32 -20.06 14.04
CA ILE A 328 -1.09 -19.87 14.80
C ILE A 328 -1.36 -18.90 15.95
N ILE A 329 -0.87 -19.24 17.14
CA ILE A 329 -1.01 -18.41 18.33
C ILE A 329 0.40 -18.10 18.88
N TYR A 330 0.70 -16.82 18.99
CA TYR A 330 1.83 -16.32 19.79
C TYR A 330 1.32 -16.01 21.19
N ARG A 331 1.94 -16.60 22.22
CA ARG A 331 1.91 -16.07 23.58
C ARG A 331 3.17 -15.23 23.75
N LEU A 332 3.04 -14.04 24.25
CA LEU A 332 4.09 -13.04 24.36
C LEU A 332 4.56 -12.91 25.80
N SER A 333 5.73 -12.31 26.02
CA SER A 333 6.34 -12.21 27.34
C SER A 333 5.52 -11.39 28.35
N ASP A 334 4.69 -10.46 27.88
CA ASP A 334 3.75 -9.68 28.69
C ASP A 334 2.45 -10.43 29.03
N GLY A 335 2.33 -11.68 28.58
CA GLY A 335 1.14 -12.53 28.77
C GLY A 335 0.02 -12.30 27.75
N SER A 336 0.17 -11.36 26.83
CA SER A 336 -0.80 -11.16 25.75
C SER A 336 -0.63 -12.17 24.61
N PHE A 337 -1.59 -12.21 23.70
CA PHE A 337 -1.62 -13.13 22.58
C PHE A 337 -1.77 -12.38 21.24
N VAL A 338 -1.06 -12.87 20.22
CA VAL A 338 -1.35 -12.57 18.81
C VAL A 338 -1.82 -13.87 18.17
N ILE A 339 -3.00 -13.81 17.53
CA ILE A 339 -3.57 -14.93 16.78
C ILE A 339 -3.43 -14.65 15.30
N VAL A 340 -3.00 -15.64 14.53
CA VAL A 340 -2.91 -15.57 13.06
C VAL A 340 -3.86 -16.60 12.48
N ASP A 341 -4.85 -16.13 11.74
CA ASP A 341 -5.95 -16.94 11.19
C ASP A 341 -6.70 -17.76 12.27
N GLY A 342 -7.57 -18.67 11.89
CA GLY A 342 -8.37 -19.39 12.88
C GLY A 342 -9.02 -20.67 12.38
N GLY A 343 -8.82 -21.02 11.11
CA GLY A 343 -9.37 -22.22 10.51
C GLY A 343 -10.71 -22.03 9.79
N HIS A 344 -11.25 -23.12 9.28
CA HIS A 344 -12.35 -23.16 8.33
C HIS A 344 -13.71 -22.85 8.96
N HIS A 345 -14.57 -22.17 8.23
CA HIS A 345 -15.91 -21.77 8.68
C HIS A 345 -16.85 -22.95 9.03
N GLY A 346 -16.64 -24.11 8.43
CA GLY A 346 -17.54 -25.25 8.56
C GLY A 346 -17.52 -25.93 9.94
N ASN A 347 -16.38 -25.88 10.63
CA ASN A 347 -16.22 -26.38 12.00
C ASN A 347 -15.85 -25.25 12.99
N SER A 348 -16.24 -24.04 12.70
CA SER A 348 -15.83 -22.83 13.39
C SER A 348 -16.03 -22.90 14.91
N ALA A 349 -17.15 -23.47 15.39
CA ALA A 349 -17.42 -23.60 16.82
C ALA A 349 -16.40 -24.52 17.54
N ILE A 350 -15.94 -25.59 16.88
CA ILE A 350 -14.93 -26.49 17.42
C ILE A 350 -13.57 -25.79 17.43
N TYR A 351 -13.21 -25.10 16.36
CA TYR A 351 -11.95 -24.38 16.28
C TYR A 351 -11.91 -23.22 17.29
N ALA A 352 -12.99 -22.47 17.45
CA ALA A 352 -13.11 -21.46 18.48
C ALA A 352 -12.91 -22.05 19.90
N ALA A 353 -13.55 -23.20 20.18
CA ALA A 353 -13.37 -23.88 21.46
C ALA A 353 -11.91 -24.32 21.70
N ASN A 354 -11.22 -24.83 20.68
CA ASN A 354 -9.81 -25.21 20.75
C ASN A 354 -8.89 -23.99 20.95
N ILE A 355 -9.13 -22.89 20.23
CA ILE A 355 -8.40 -21.62 20.42
C ILE A 355 -8.60 -21.11 21.85
N ILE A 356 -9.83 -21.01 22.31
CA ILE A 356 -10.18 -20.58 23.68
C ILE A 356 -9.49 -21.45 24.73
N LYS A 357 -9.51 -22.79 24.53
CA LYS A 357 -8.80 -23.72 25.42
C LYS A 357 -7.31 -23.46 25.44
N ALA A 358 -6.68 -23.25 24.27
CA ALA A 358 -5.26 -22.95 24.16
C ALA A 358 -4.91 -21.63 24.87
N LEU A 359 -5.70 -20.57 24.68
CA LEU A 359 -5.49 -19.30 25.38
C LEU A 359 -5.53 -19.47 26.92
N ARG A 360 -6.53 -20.18 27.44
CA ARG A 360 -6.67 -20.44 28.89
C ARG A 360 -5.54 -21.31 29.44
N GLU A 361 -5.17 -22.38 28.76
CA GLU A 361 -4.08 -23.26 29.19
C GLU A 361 -2.73 -22.54 29.21
N GLN A 362 -2.48 -21.71 28.20
CA GLN A 362 -1.24 -20.98 28.08
C GLN A 362 -1.14 -19.77 29.04
N SER A 363 -2.25 -19.30 29.57
CA SER A 363 -2.32 -18.16 30.51
C SER A 363 -2.61 -18.55 31.97
N LYS A 364 -2.83 -19.84 32.27
CA LYS A 364 -3.30 -20.34 33.58
C LYS A 364 -2.48 -19.88 34.78
N ASP A 365 -1.18 -19.59 34.57
CA ASP A 365 -0.26 -19.24 35.64
C ASP A 365 -0.33 -17.75 36.03
N TYR A 366 -0.95 -16.89 35.20
CA TYR A 366 -1.04 -15.46 35.42
C TYR A 366 -2.47 -14.85 35.20
N ALA A 367 -3.33 -15.46 34.42
CA ALA A 367 -4.71 -15.03 34.23
C ALA A 367 -5.66 -15.85 35.11
N LYS A 368 -6.55 -15.17 35.85
CA LYS A 368 -7.56 -15.81 36.73
C LYS A 368 -8.90 -15.94 36.06
N THR A 369 -9.22 -15.05 35.13
CA THR A 369 -10.48 -14.99 34.39
C THR A 369 -10.20 -14.77 32.91
N ASP A 370 -11.20 -15.00 32.06
CA ASP A 370 -11.10 -14.72 30.63
C ASP A 370 -10.78 -13.24 30.35
N LYS A 371 -11.25 -12.31 31.21
CA LYS A 371 -10.97 -10.87 31.09
C LYS A 371 -9.51 -10.49 31.33
N ASP A 372 -8.78 -11.33 32.04
CA ASP A 372 -7.34 -11.12 32.29
C ASP A 372 -6.48 -11.56 31.07
N ILE A 373 -7.09 -12.22 30.09
CA ILE A 373 -6.43 -12.69 28.88
C ILE A 373 -6.58 -11.63 27.81
N THR A 374 -5.47 -11.08 27.35
CA THR A 374 -5.43 -10.07 26.28
C THR A 374 -5.12 -10.73 24.94
N ILE A 375 -6.01 -10.52 23.96
CA ILE A 375 -5.75 -10.76 22.54
C ILE A 375 -5.31 -9.41 21.95
N ALA A 376 -4.02 -9.17 21.90
CA ALA A 376 -3.44 -7.91 21.46
C ALA A 376 -3.67 -7.66 19.97
N ALA A 377 -3.68 -8.74 19.17
CA ALA A 377 -4.05 -8.68 17.75
C ALA A 377 -4.57 -10.03 17.25
N TRP A 378 -5.52 -9.97 16.32
CA TRP A 378 -5.87 -11.10 15.47
C TRP A 378 -5.57 -10.73 14.03
N ILE A 379 -4.50 -11.29 13.48
CA ILE A 379 -4.05 -11.07 12.11
C ILE A 379 -4.76 -12.05 11.20
N ILE A 380 -5.47 -11.57 10.19
CA ILE A 380 -6.04 -12.41 9.14
C ILE A 380 -5.17 -12.27 7.90
N SER A 381 -4.53 -13.36 7.50
CA SER A 381 -3.59 -13.34 6.38
C SER A 381 -4.28 -12.95 5.07
N HIS A 382 -5.44 -13.53 4.77
CA HIS A 382 -6.24 -13.25 3.58
C HIS A 382 -7.70 -13.75 3.75
N PRO A 383 -8.67 -13.34 2.87
CA PRO A 383 -10.08 -13.58 3.10
C PRO A 383 -10.60 -14.95 2.60
N HIS A 384 -9.82 -16.03 2.71
CA HIS A 384 -10.33 -17.38 2.49
C HIS A 384 -10.97 -17.97 3.74
N THR A 385 -11.97 -18.80 3.55
CA THR A 385 -12.83 -19.33 4.62
C THR A 385 -12.12 -20.28 5.58
N ASP A 386 -11.02 -20.86 5.18
CA ASP A 386 -10.16 -21.74 5.97
C ASP A 386 -9.08 -21.01 6.79
N HIS A 387 -9.07 -19.70 6.70
CA HIS A 387 -8.21 -18.79 7.49
C HIS A 387 -9.03 -17.94 8.46
N PHE A 388 -10.00 -17.20 7.97
CA PHE A 388 -10.76 -16.25 8.80
C PHE A 388 -12.14 -16.77 9.25
N GLY A 389 -12.54 -17.95 8.76
CA GLY A 389 -13.90 -18.48 8.96
C GLY A 389 -14.31 -18.62 10.43
N THR A 390 -13.40 -19.03 11.29
CA THR A 390 -13.65 -19.16 12.74
C THR A 390 -13.92 -17.79 13.36
N LEU A 391 -13.08 -16.79 13.12
CA LEU A 391 -13.32 -15.45 13.66
C LEU A 391 -14.65 -14.90 13.15
N MET A 392 -14.95 -15.01 11.86
CA MET A 392 -16.17 -14.45 11.27
C MET A 392 -17.47 -15.07 11.76
N ASN A 393 -17.44 -16.33 12.15
CA ASN A 393 -18.64 -17.03 12.65
C ASN A 393 -18.76 -16.98 14.17
N GLU A 394 -17.63 -16.98 14.89
CA GLU A 394 -17.59 -17.21 16.33
C GLU A 394 -17.06 -16.00 17.12
N TYR A 395 -16.90 -14.82 16.48
CA TYR A 395 -16.34 -13.62 17.09
C TYR A 395 -16.94 -13.25 18.44
N LYS A 396 -18.25 -13.53 18.67
CA LYS A 396 -18.93 -13.29 19.93
C LYS A 396 -18.36 -14.12 21.09
N GLN A 397 -17.79 -15.28 20.80
CA GLN A 397 -17.15 -16.10 21.82
C GLN A 397 -15.84 -15.49 22.35
N PHE A 398 -15.24 -14.55 21.61
CA PHE A 398 -13.99 -13.89 21.97
C PHE A 398 -14.20 -12.56 22.72
N THR A 399 -15.41 -12.01 22.76
CA THR A 399 -15.71 -10.76 23.50
C THR A 399 -15.56 -10.88 25.02
N LYS A 400 -15.45 -12.09 25.54
CA LYS A 400 -15.15 -12.35 26.96
C LYS A 400 -13.70 -12.06 27.35
N PHE A 401 -12.79 -12.01 26.37
CA PHE A 401 -11.40 -11.63 26.53
C PHE A 401 -11.21 -10.10 26.43
N ASN A 402 -10.03 -9.62 26.79
CA ASN A 402 -9.61 -8.28 26.42
C ASN A 402 -9.10 -8.32 24.97
N PHE A 403 -10.00 -8.17 24.00
CA PHE A 403 -9.65 -8.23 22.58
C PHE A 403 -9.47 -6.81 22.05
N GLU A 404 -8.26 -6.50 21.54
CA GLU A 404 -7.89 -5.12 21.21
C GLU A 404 -8.10 -4.81 19.73
N ARG A 405 -7.59 -5.67 18.80
CA ARG A 405 -7.62 -5.32 17.37
C ARG A 405 -7.69 -6.51 16.43
N ILE A 406 -8.27 -6.26 15.25
CA ILE A 406 -8.21 -7.13 14.09
C ILE A 406 -7.31 -6.45 13.04
N MET A 407 -6.32 -7.17 12.53
CA MET A 407 -5.38 -6.67 11.53
C MET A 407 -5.57 -7.41 10.21
N VAL A 408 -5.87 -6.68 9.15
CA VAL A 408 -6.09 -7.21 7.79
C VAL A 408 -5.57 -6.23 6.74
N ASN A 409 -5.14 -6.76 5.59
CA ASN A 409 -4.87 -5.95 4.39
C ASN A 409 -5.37 -6.74 3.19
N PHE A 410 -6.64 -6.52 2.83
CA PHE A 410 -7.31 -7.25 1.78
C PHE A 410 -7.28 -6.49 0.46
N TRP A 411 -7.69 -7.13 -0.61
CA TRP A 411 -7.85 -6.50 -1.89
C TRP A 411 -8.83 -5.35 -1.82
N PRO A 412 -8.50 -4.18 -2.40
CA PRO A 412 -9.45 -3.10 -2.54
C PRO A 412 -10.60 -3.49 -3.47
N GLU A 413 -11.80 -2.96 -3.21
CA GLU A 413 -13.01 -3.25 -3.97
C GLU A 413 -12.82 -3.01 -5.47
N ALA A 414 -12.21 -1.89 -5.84
CA ALA A 414 -11.95 -1.51 -7.22
C ALA A 414 -11.07 -2.54 -7.96
N ALA A 415 -10.00 -3.02 -7.30
CA ALA A 415 -9.14 -4.07 -7.86
C ALA A 415 -9.85 -5.42 -7.96
N PHE A 416 -10.74 -5.72 -7.01
CA PHE A 416 -11.58 -6.90 -7.02
C PHE A 416 -12.59 -6.91 -8.17
N GLU A 417 -13.30 -5.81 -8.42
CA GLU A 417 -14.27 -5.69 -9.52
C GLU A 417 -13.57 -5.82 -10.89
N THR A 418 -12.35 -5.29 -11.02
CA THR A 418 -11.54 -5.46 -12.23
C THR A 418 -11.15 -6.93 -12.43
N ALA A 419 -10.74 -7.64 -11.38
CA ALA A 419 -10.39 -9.05 -11.44
C ALA A 419 -11.61 -9.94 -11.73
N LYS A 420 -12.78 -9.61 -11.19
CA LYS A 420 -14.04 -10.31 -11.42
C LYS A 420 -14.49 -10.26 -12.88
N ALA A 421 -14.24 -9.16 -13.57
CA ALA A 421 -14.53 -9.04 -14.99
C ALA A 421 -13.71 -9.99 -15.86
N THR A 422 -12.54 -10.44 -15.37
CA THR A 422 -11.60 -11.30 -16.09
C THR A 422 -11.65 -12.77 -15.66
N THR A 423 -12.21 -13.09 -14.48
CA THR A 423 -12.23 -14.45 -13.89
C THR A 423 -13.57 -14.77 -13.25
N SER A 424 -14.36 -15.65 -13.89
CA SER A 424 -15.73 -16.01 -13.47
C SER A 424 -15.83 -16.77 -12.13
N SER A 425 -14.75 -17.30 -11.58
CA SER A 425 -14.73 -18.10 -10.35
C SER A 425 -14.52 -17.28 -9.06
N PHE A 426 -14.17 -16.03 -9.19
CA PHE A 426 -13.79 -15.16 -8.04
C PHE A 426 -14.98 -14.51 -7.35
N ALA A 427 -16.15 -14.74 -7.83
CA ALA A 427 -17.20 -13.82 -7.60
C ALA A 427 -17.64 -13.58 -6.13
N THR A 428 -18.58 -13.29 -5.94
CA THR A 428 -19.68 -12.80 -5.07
C THR A 428 -19.65 -13.31 -3.62
N GLY A 429 -19.07 -14.48 -3.33
CA GLY A 429 -19.03 -15.03 -1.97
C GLY A 429 -17.94 -14.41 -1.07
N LEU A 430 -16.82 -14.08 -1.64
CA LEU A 430 -15.62 -13.67 -0.90
C LEU A 430 -15.61 -12.16 -0.59
N TYR A 431 -16.16 -11.34 -1.46
CA TYR A 431 -16.35 -9.91 -1.18
C TYR A 431 -17.30 -9.65 0.00
N LYS A 432 -18.34 -10.46 0.14
CA LYS A 432 -19.19 -10.43 1.35
C LYS A 432 -18.39 -10.65 2.64
N ASN A 433 -17.27 -11.33 2.55
CA ASN A 433 -16.41 -11.64 3.68
C ASN A 433 -15.57 -10.43 4.11
N TYR A 434 -15.08 -9.63 3.18
CA TYR A 434 -14.37 -8.38 3.48
C TYR A 434 -15.25 -7.44 4.32
N ASN A 435 -16.42 -7.07 3.82
CA ASN A 435 -17.36 -6.21 4.52
C ASN A 435 -17.78 -6.80 5.89
N LYS A 436 -17.81 -8.13 6.01
CA LYS A 436 -18.10 -8.80 7.26
C LYS A 436 -16.99 -8.57 8.29
N THR A 437 -15.72 -8.54 7.90
CA THR A 437 -14.60 -8.33 8.83
C THR A 437 -14.68 -6.96 9.48
N VAL A 438 -14.91 -5.92 8.70
CA VAL A 438 -15.12 -4.55 9.20
C VAL A 438 -16.33 -4.49 10.12
N SER A 439 -17.44 -5.14 9.72
CA SER A 439 -18.67 -5.19 10.52
C SER A 439 -18.45 -5.90 11.85
N VAL A 440 -17.69 -7.01 11.87
CA VAL A 440 -17.36 -7.75 13.09
C VAL A 440 -16.52 -6.89 14.03
N ALA A 441 -15.46 -6.25 13.54
CA ALA A 441 -14.63 -5.37 14.36
C ALA A 441 -15.46 -4.25 15.02
N ARG A 442 -16.33 -3.61 14.23
CA ARG A 442 -17.22 -2.56 14.70
C ARG A 442 -18.26 -3.08 15.72
N GLU A 443 -18.86 -4.26 15.48
CA GLU A 443 -19.87 -4.86 16.38
C GLU A 443 -19.29 -5.20 17.76
N ILE A 444 -18.06 -5.72 17.82
CA ILE A 444 -17.43 -6.09 19.09
C ILE A 444 -16.59 -4.97 19.71
N GLY A 445 -16.46 -3.83 19.01
CA GLY A 445 -15.78 -2.64 19.53
C GLY A 445 -14.26 -2.77 19.59
N VAL A 446 -13.65 -3.59 18.71
CA VAL A 446 -12.21 -3.71 18.57
C VAL A 446 -11.68 -2.81 17.46
N ASP A 447 -10.40 -2.47 17.51
CA ASP A 447 -9.78 -1.67 16.47
C ASP A 447 -9.64 -2.49 15.18
N TYR A 448 -9.97 -1.87 14.06
CA TYR A 448 -9.70 -2.40 12.72
C TYR A 448 -8.46 -1.71 12.16
N VAL A 449 -7.46 -2.49 11.79
CA VAL A 449 -6.14 -1.98 11.40
C VAL A 449 -5.69 -2.60 10.09
N THR A 450 -5.21 -1.78 9.18
CA THR A 450 -4.58 -2.20 7.92
C THR A 450 -3.06 -2.06 8.05
N PRO A 451 -2.31 -3.15 8.26
CA PRO A 451 -0.86 -3.07 8.35
C PRO A 451 -0.23 -2.88 6.97
N HIS A 452 0.78 -2.00 6.89
CA HIS A 452 1.49 -1.67 5.64
C HIS A 452 2.90 -2.24 5.62
N VAL A 453 3.43 -2.51 4.43
CA VAL A 453 4.80 -3.02 4.24
C VAL A 453 5.82 -2.06 4.87
N GLY A 454 6.78 -2.64 5.58
CA GLY A 454 7.83 -1.89 6.28
C GLY A 454 7.46 -1.47 7.69
N GLN A 455 6.18 -1.53 8.08
CA GLN A 455 5.79 -1.31 9.48
C GLN A 455 6.35 -2.43 10.37
N VAL A 456 6.75 -2.04 11.58
CA VAL A 456 7.18 -2.94 12.65
C VAL A 456 6.27 -2.76 13.86
N TRP A 457 5.44 -3.76 14.10
CA TRP A 457 4.53 -3.82 15.24
C TRP A 457 5.18 -4.56 16.41
N TRP A 458 5.14 -3.99 17.59
CA TRP A 458 5.65 -4.65 18.80
C TRP A 458 4.51 -5.12 19.69
N PHE A 459 4.56 -6.38 20.06
CA PHE A 459 3.70 -6.96 21.07
C PHE A 459 4.60 -7.72 22.06
N GLY A 460 4.58 -7.31 23.32
CA GLY A 460 5.52 -7.83 24.33
C GLY A 460 6.99 -7.68 23.90
N ASP A 461 7.71 -8.79 23.88
CA ASP A 461 9.12 -8.90 23.46
C ASP A 461 9.32 -9.25 21.97
N THR A 462 8.24 -9.33 21.23
CA THR A 462 8.25 -9.79 19.83
C THR A 462 7.89 -8.66 18.87
N SER A 463 8.73 -8.43 17.87
CA SER A 463 8.44 -7.55 16.75
C SER A 463 7.82 -8.34 15.58
N PHE A 464 6.90 -7.72 14.88
CA PHE A 464 6.26 -8.22 13.66
C PHE A 464 6.56 -7.24 12.53
N GLU A 465 7.50 -7.60 11.65
CA GLU A 465 7.88 -6.83 10.48
C GLU A 465 6.99 -7.23 9.31
N ILE A 466 6.20 -6.32 8.77
CA ILE A 466 5.34 -6.58 7.61
C ILE A 466 6.22 -6.58 6.36
N LEU A 467 6.39 -7.74 5.76
CA LEU A 467 7.24 -7.93 4.58
C LEU A 467 6.47 -7.78 3.27
N TYR A 468 5.20 -8.17 3.25
CA TYR A 468 4.37 -8.11 2.06
C TYR A 468 2.90 -7.97 2.43
N THR A 469 2.21 -7.13 1.68
CA THR A 469 0.76 -7.03 1.58
C THR A 469 0.39 -6.89 0.10
N ILE A 470 -0.91 -6.92 -0.21
CA ILE A 470 -1.38 -6.76 -1.60
C ILE A 470 -0.92 -5.43 -2.23
N GLU A 471 -0.64 -4.41 -1.44
CA GLU A 471 -0.13 -3.11 -1.88
C GLU A 471 1.15 -3.24 -2.70
N SER A 472 2.03 -4.19 -2.35
CA SER A 472 3.26 -4.46 -3.09
C SER A 472 3.02 -5.06 -4.48
N TYR A 473 1.82 -5.55 -4.75
CA TYR A 473 1.45 -6.12 -6.04
C TYR A 473 0.70 -5.14 -6.93
N LEU A 474 -0.08 -4.24 -6.33
CA LEU A 474 -0.82 -3.20 -7.06
C LEU A 474 0.17 -2.23 -7.78
N PRO A 475 -0.21 -1.70 -8.95
CA PRO A 475 -1.51 -1.79 -9.64
C PRO A 475 -1.71 -3.06 -10.49
N LYS A 476 -0.85 -4.06 -10.40
CA LYS A 476 -1.02 -5.31 -11.14
C LYS A 476 -2.28 -6.04 -10.67
N VAL A 477 -3.04 -6.56 -11.63
CA VAL A 477 -4.24 -7.34 -11.33
C VAL A 477 -3.82 -8.74 -10.84
N ALA A 478 -4.12 -9.06 -9.59
CA ALA A 478 -3.88 -10.38 -9.05
C ALA A 478 -4.97 -11.37 -9.53
N THR A 479 -4.63 -12.66 -9.54
CA THR A 479 -5.50 -13.73 -10.04
C THR A 479 -6.19 -14.54 -8.95
N GLY A 480 -5.91 -14.23 -7.67
CA GLY A 480 -6.46 -14.97 -6.53
C GLY A 480 -6.23 -14.26 -5.18
N PHE A 481 -7.13 -14.50 -4.23
CA PHE A 481 -7.06 -13.92 -2.88
C PHE A 481 -5.82 -14.34 -2.11
N ASN A 482 -5.24 -15.51 -2.41
CA ASN A 482 -3.97 -15.94 -1.83
C ASN A 482 -2.84 -14.94 -2.10
N THR A 483 -2.90 -14.19 -3.22
CA THR A 483 -1.94 -13.11 -3.51
C THR A 483 -2.04 -11.96 -2.49
N SER A 484 -3.15 -11.80 -1.79
CA SER A 484 -3.30 -10.78 -0.74
C SER A 484 -2.83 -11.24 0.65
N SER A 485 -2.27 -12.44 0.78
CA SER A 485 -1.78 -12.92 2.07
C SER A 485 -0.72 -11.98 2.64
N ILE A 486 -0.96 -11.50 3.87
CA ILE A 486 0.05 -10.76 4.62
C ILE A 486 1.21 -11.71 4.92
N VAL A 487 2.41 -11.33 4.48
CA VAL A 487 3.65 -12.03 4.87
C VAL A 487 4.39 -11.16 5.88
N PHE A 488 4.72 -11.74 7.03
CA PHE A 488 5.48 -11.02 8.05
C PHE A 488 6.57 -11.88 8.66
N ARG A 489 7.58 -11.22 9.20
CA ARG A 489 8.61 -11.84 10.03
C ARG A 489 8.41 -11.43 11.47
N SER A 490 8.22 -12.40 12.37
CA SER A 490 8.31 -12.15 13.81
C SER A 490 9.74 -12.37 14.29
N THR A 491 10.18 -11.54 15.24
CA THR A 491 11.48 -11.70 15.92
C THR A 491 11.25 -11.59 17.41
N THR A 492 11.44 -12.68 18.13
CA THR A 492 11.41 -12.73 19.59
C THR A 492 12.83 -12.73 20.11
N MET A 493 13.14 -11.87 21.07
CA MET A 493 14.47 -11.75 21.66
C MET A 493 14.37 -11.75 23.19
N ASP A 494 15.11 -12.63 23.84
CA ASP A 494 15.20 -12.65 25.31
C ASP A 494 16.21 -11.63 25.88
N ALA A 495 16.25 -11.52 27.20
CA ALA A 495 17.15 -10.61 27.90
C ALA A 495 18.66 -10.92 27.71
N SER A 496 19.00 -12.14 27.27
CA SER A 496 20.40 -12.52 26.96
C SER A 496 20.83 -12.07 25.56
N GLY A 497 19.88 -11.59 24.73
CA GLY A 497 20.10 -11.25 23.33
C GLY A 497 19.97 -12.44 22.37
N LYS A 498 19.57 -13.61 22.84
CA LYS A 498 19.22 -14.73 21.99
C LYS A 498 17.91 -14.40 21.28
N SER A 499 17.86 -14.60 19.97
CA SER A 499 16.67 -14.31 19.17
C SER A 499 16.23 -15.52 18.35
N THR A 500 14.96 -15.54 17.98
CA THR A 500 14.39 -16.46 17.01
C THR A 500 13.52 -15.70 16.05
N THR A 501 13.68 -15.96 14.77
CA THR A 501 12.91 -15.39 13.69
C THR A 501 11.93 -16.42 13.11
N ALA A 502 10.68 -16.03 12.90
CA ALA A 502 9.71 -16.85 12.18
C ALA A 502 9.10 -16.06 11.03
N ILE A 503 8.99 -16.66 9.86
CA ILE A 503 8.24 -16.10 8.72
C ILE A 503 6.92 -16.83 8.59
N ILE A 504 5.84 -16.06 8.66
CA ILE A 504 4.48 -16.49 8.43
C ILE A 504 4.05 -15.98 7.08
N THR A 505 3.62 -16.87 6.22
CA THR A 505 3.33 -16.59 4.81
C THR A 505 1.84 -16.61 4.48
N GLY A 506 0.98 -17.08 5.40
CA GLY A 506 -0.40 -17.40 5.07
C GLY A 506 -0.45 -18.36 3.88
N ASP A 507 -1.25 -18.02 2.89
CA ASP A 507 -1.34 -18.75 1.62
C ASP A 507 -0.67 -18.00 0.47
N ALA A 508 0.38 -17.22 0.75
CA ALA A 508 1.08 -16.45 -0.27
C ALA A 508 1.42 -17.31 -1.50
N THR A 509 0.95 -16.84 -2.67
CA THR A 509 1.20 -17.52 -3.94
C THR A 509 2.60 -17.22 -4.48
N GLY A 510 2.97 -17.89 -5.56
CA GLY A 510 4.19 -17.58 -6.29
C GLY A 510 4.33 -16.09 -6.67
N HIS A 511 3.22 -15.43 -6.97
CA HIS A 511 3.21 -13.99 -7.28
C HIS A 511 3.65 -13.12 -6.08
N ALA A 512 3.09 -13.35 -4.90
CA ALA A 512 3.46 -12.65 -3.67
C ALA A 512 4.92 -12.97 -3.28
N LEU A 513 5.30 -14.25 -3.33
CA LEU A 513 6.64 -14.70 -2.99
C LEU A 513 7.69 -14.22 -4.01
N ALA A 514 7.33 -14.06 -5.30
CA ALA A 514 8.21 -13.45 -6.30
C ALA A 514 8.55 -11.99 -5.94
N VAL A 515 7.59 -11.23 -5.42
CA VAL A 515 7.82 -9.87 -4.90
C VAL A 515 8.77 -9.93 -3.70
N CYS A 516 8.50 -10.78 -2.71
CA CYS A 516 9.38 -10.95 -1.55
C CYS A 516 10.81 -11.34 -1.95
N ASN A 517 10.97 -12.26 -2.93
CA ASN A 517 12.28 -12.68 -3.43
C ASN A 517 13.08 -11.50 -4.01
N LYS A 518 12.43 -10.63 -4.78
CA LYS A 518 13.06 -9.43 -5.34
C LYS A 518 13.41 -8.42 -4.27
N MET A 519 12.48 -8.15 -3.36
CA MET A 519 12.63 -7.12 -2.34
C MET A 519 13.69 -7.46 -1.29
N TYR A 520 13.72 -8.71 -0.82
CA TYR A 520 14.49 -9.08 0.39
C TYR A 520 15.66 -10.01 0.14
N LYS A 521 15.66 -10.80 -0.96
CA LYS A 521 16.78 -11.71 -1.28
C LYS A 521 17.18 -12.56 -0.06
N ASN A 522 18.48 -12.61 0.27
CA ASN A 522 19.02 -13.40 1.39
C ASN A 522 18.52 -12.96 2.78
N ASN A 523 17.90 -11.79 2.90
CA ASN A 523 17.30 -11.33 4.15
C ASN A 523 15.95 -12.00 4.48
N LEU A 524 15.45 -12.91 3.59
CA LEU A 524 14.37 -13.81 3.93
C LEU A 524 14.80 -14.98 4.84
N LYS A 525 16.08 -15.13 5.16
CA LYS A 525 16.54 -16.19 6.07
C LYS A 525 15.81 -16.08 7.42
N CYS A 526 15.32 -17.23 7.93
CA CYS A 526 14.61 -17.33 9.21
C CYS A 526 14.91 -18.66 9.90
N ASP A 527 14.56 -18.77 11.19
CA ASP A 527 14.71 -20.00 11.96
C ASP A 527 13.51 -20.91 11.79
N ILE A 528 12.30 -20.33 11.75
CA ILE A 528 11.03 -21.03 11.64
C ILE A 528 10.29 -20.50 10.40
N VAL A 529 9.65 -21.39 9.64
CA VAL A 529 8.75 -21.00 8.55
C VAL A 529 7.39 -21.68 8.68
N GLN A 530 6.31 -20.96 8.41
CA GLN A 530 5.02 -21.58 8.10
C GLN A 530 4.94 -21.83 6.59
N VAL A 531 4.61 -23.05 6.19
CA VAL A 531 4.51 -23.46 4.79
C VAL A 531 3.32 -22.79 4.12
N ALA A 532 3.57 -22.04 3.06
CA ALA A 532 2.55 -21.30 2.32
C ALA A 532 1.49 -22.23 1.72
N HIS A 533 0.23 -21.79 1.77
CA HIS A 533 -0.91 -22.44 1.12
C HIS A 533 -1.00 -23.94 1.46
N HIS A 534 -0.77 -24.30 2.71
CA HIS A 534 -0.78 -25.69 3.21
C HIS A 534 0.16 -26.62 2.46
N GLY A 535 1.07 -26.11 1.63
CA GLY A 535 1.90 -26.86 0.69
C GLY A 535 1.20 -27.22 -0.61
N GLY A 536 -0.02 -26.71 -0.84
CA GLY A 536 -0.82 -26.98 -2.04
C GLY A 536 -0.35 -26.20 -3.27
N GLY A 537 -0.59 -26.77 -4.47
CA GLY A 537 -0.13 -26.24 -5.76
C GLY A 537 -1.12 -25.36 -6.52
N THR A 538 -2.32 -25.12 -5.99
CA THR A 538 -3.31 -24.29 -6.66
C THR A 538 -3.02 -22.81 -6.47
N GLY A 539 -3.13 -21.99 -7.51
CA GLY A 539 -2.92 -20.55 -7.41
C GLY A 539 -1.49 -20.06 -7.66
N GLY A 540 -0.67 -20.82 -8.39
CA GLY A 540 0.62 -20.36 -8.90
C GLY A 540 1.83 -20.68 -8.02
N ALA A 541 1.75 -21.67 -7.12
CA ALA A 541 2.94 -22.26 -6.52
C ALA A 541 3.84 -22.79 -7.64
N ASN A 542 5.00 -22.19 -7.77
CA ASN A 542 5.89 -22.35 -8.90
C ASN A 542 7.35 -22.22 -8.44
N ASN A 543 8.23 -21.96 -9.37
CA ASN A 543 9.64 -21.73 -9.10
C ASN A 543 9.90 -20.56 -8.14
N ASP A 544 9.01 -19.56 -8.05
CA ASP A 544 9.17 -18.42 -7.13
C ASP A 544 8.94 -18.85 -5.67
N THR A 545 7.96 -19.73 -5.42
CA THR A 545 7.77 -20.38 -4.11
C THR A 545 8.99 -21.19 -3.71
N LYS A 546 9.51 -22.01 -4.63
CA LYS A 546 10.75 -22.77 -4.42
C LYS A 546 11.93 -21.85 -4.10
N SER A 547 12.06 -20.76 -4.84
CA SER A 547 13.13 -19.76 -4.63
C SER A 547 13.01 -19.06 -3.27
N ALA A 548 11.79 -18.72 -2.84
CA ALA A 548 11.55 -18.12 -1.53
C ALA A 548 12.00 -19.08 -0.41
N TYR A 549 11.60 -20.34 -0.47
CA TYR A 549 12.01 -21.35 0.51
C TYR A 549 13.53 -21.58 0.53
N ALA A 550 14.16 -21.58 -0.64
CA ALA A 550 15.61 -21.70 -0.75
C ALA A 550 16.35 -20.47 -0.18
N LEU A 551 15.72 -19.30 -0.12
CA LEU A 551 16.24 -18.10 0.55
C LEU A 551 15.98 -18.14 2.07
N MET A 552 14.81 -18.61 2.50
CA MET A 552 14.41 -18.71 3.91
C MET A 552 15.27 -19.68 4.70
N LYS A 553 15.58 -20.84 4.16
CA LYS A 553 16.46 -21.88 4.77
C LYS A 553 16.16 -22.14 6.25
N PRO A 554 14.91 -22.42 6.63
CA PRO A 554 14.54 -22.55 8.04
C PRO A 554 15.14 -23.81 8.68
N SER A 555 15.33 -23.78 10.02
CA SER A 555 15.62 -24.98 10.81
C SER A 555 14.36 -25.73 11.19
N VAL A 556 13.25 -25.01 11.38
CA VAL A 556 11.97 -25.56 11.80
C VAL A 556 10.89 -25.21 10.77
N ILE A 557 10.08 -26.20 10.44
CA ILE A 557 8.99 -26.08 9.50
C ILE A 557 7.66 -26.33 10.23
N LEU A 558 6.76 -25.35 10.18
CA LEU A 558 5.37 -25.48 10.62
C LEU A 558 4.49 -25.68 9.38
N TRP A 559 3.86 -26.83 9.28
CA TRP A 559 3.05 -27.19 8.13
C TRP A 559 1.56 -27.27 8.52
N PRO A 560 0.77 -26.25 8.24
CA PRO A 560 -0.64 -26.19 8.60
C PRO A 560 -1.50 -27.02 7.62
N VAL A 561 -1.38 -28.35 7.69
CA VAL A 561 -2.09 -29.29 6.85
C VAL A 561 -2.53 -30.49 7.67
N GLY A 562 -3.62 -31.15 7.27
CA GLY A 562 -4.09 -32.37 7.87
C GLY A 562 -3.14 -33.54 7.66
N GLN A 563 -3.10 -34.45 8.65
CA GLN A 563 -2.21 -35.61 8.65
C GLN A 563 -2.33 -36.48 7.39
N ASN A 564 -3.56 -36.68 6.94
CA ASN A 564 -3.83 -37.55 5.77
C ASN A 564 -3.45 -36.88 4.43
N HIS A 565 -3.35 -35.54 4.41
CA HIS A 565 -3.02 -34.79 3.19
C HIS A 565 -1.53 -34.45 3.07
N TYR A 566 -0.80 -34.48 4.18
CA TYR A 566 0.60 -34.11 4.25
C TYR A 566 1.47 -34.78 3.17
N SER A 567 1.37 -36.12 3.02
CA SER A 567 2.17 -36.86 2.03
C SER A 567 1.93 -36.40 0.59
N THR A 568 0.70 -36.01 0.28
CA THR A 568 0.33 -35.51 -1.05
C THR A 568 0.98 -34.17 -1.34
N VAL A 569 0.89 -33.23 -0.40
CA VAL A 569 1.45 -31.88 -0.61
C VAL A 569 2.97 -31.85 -0.45
N ALA A 570 3.55 -32.68 0.42
CA ALA A 570 4.99 -32.81 0.58
C ALA A 570 5.69 -33.31 -0.70
N ALA A 571 4.99 -34.05 -1.55
CA ALA A 571 5.50 -34.54 -2.85
C ALA A 571 5.65 -33.40 -3.89
N ASN A 572 5.08 -32.23 -3.66
CA ASN A 572 5.23 -31.10 -4.58
C ASN A 572 6.68 -30.61 -4.61
N THR A 573 7.28 -30.54 -5.80
CA THR A 573 8.72 -30.29 -5.98
C THR A 573 9.22 -28.96 -5.45
N TYR A 574 8.34 -27.93 -5.36
CA TYR A 574 8.70 -26.64 -4.79
C TYR A 574 8.85 -26.70 -3.26
N ASN A 575 8.16 -27.60 -2.57
CA ASN A 575 8.28 -27.80 -1.13
C ASN A 575 9.59 -28.50 -0.72
N HIS A 576 10.24 -29.23 -1.64
CA HIS A 576 11.53 -29.86 -1.40
C HIS A 576 12.61 -28.88 -0.98
N ALA A 577 12.50 -27.61 -1.37
CA ALA A 577 13.44 -26.56 -0.91
C ALA A 577 13.41 -26.33 0.62
N LEU A 578 12.36 -26.77 1.31
CA LEU A 578 12.27 -26.75 2.79
C LEU A 578 12.76 -28.05 3.42
N LEU A 579 12.73 -29.17 2.72
CA LEU A 579 12.97 -30.48 3.29
C LEU A 579 14.46 -30.85 3.30
N ALA A 580 14.80 -31.89 4.04
CA ALA A 580 16.18 -32.32 4.30
C ALA A 580 17.02 -32.62 3.04
N ASP A 581 16.38 -32.95 1.91
CA ASP A 581 17.04 -33.22 0.64
C ASP A 581 17.60 -31.94 -0.04
N GLN A 582 17.06 -30.76 0.25
CA GLN A 582 17.48 -29.49 -0.36
C GLN A 582 17.77 -28.37 0.64
N ASN A 583 17.32 -28.49 1.89
CA ASN A 583 17.55 -27.48 2.93
C ASN A 583 18.65 -27.93 3.90
N PRO A 584 19.86 -27.34 3.81
CA PRO A 584 20.97 -27.73 4.69
C PRO A 584 20.77 -27.39 6.17
N ASN A 585 19.80 -26.52 6.49
CA ASN A 585 19.50 -26.10 7.86
C ASN A 585 18.33 -26.89 8.48
N TYR A 586 17.70 -27.78 7.69
CA TYR A 586 16.57 -28.59 8.16
C TYR A 586 16.91 -29.34 9.45
N ALA A 587 16.08 -29.19 10.46
CA ALA A 587 16.21 -29.90 11.72
C ALA A 587 14.89 -30.54 12.16
N GLU A 588 13.78 -29.79 12.14
CA GLU A 588 12.49 -30.24 12.65
C GLU A 588 11.36 -29.87 11.70
N LEU A 589 10.36 -30.75 11.62
CA LEU A 589 9.14 -30.52 10.87
C LEU A 589 7.94 -30.93 11.72
N TYR A 590 6.95 -30.07 11.77
CA TYR A 590 5.71 -30.27 12.51
C TYR A 590 4.51 -30.06 11.61
N VAL A 591 3.65 -31.08 11.54
CA VAL A 591 2.37 -31.05 10.81
C VAL A 591 1.28 -30.72 11.80
N ALA A 592 0.33 -29.84 11.42
CA ALA A 592 -0.80 -29.49 12.27
C ALA A 592 -1.67 -30.71 12.58
N GLY A 593 -1.91 -31.56 11.60
CA GLY A 593 -2.65 -32.82 11.78
C GLY A 593 -4.12 -32.57 12.16
N TRP A 594 -4.63 -33.39 13.04
CA TRP A 594 -6.03 -33.38 13.44
C TRP A 594 -6.45 -32.14 14.23
N GLN A 595 -7.73 -31.79 14.16
CA GLN A 595 -8.29 -30.68 14.92
C GLN A 595 -7.99 -30.82 16.44
N GLY A 596 -7.55 -29.73 17.04
CA GLY A 596 -7.20 -29.68 18.44
C GLY A 596 -5.81 -30.22 18.80
N ASN A 597 -5.08 -30.78 17.84
CA ASN A 597 -3.63 -31.00 18.04
C ASN A 597 -2.95 -29.64 18.22
N THR A 598 -1.91 -29.63 19.05
CA THR A 598 -1.06 -28.44 19.20
C THR A 598 0.41 -28.81 19.06
N VAL A 599 1.14 -27.94 18.38
CA VAL A 599 2.60 -27.91 18.38
C VAL A 599 3.02 -26.58 18.98
N THR A 600 3.68 -26.58 20.12
CA THR A 600 4.11 -25.37 20.82
C THR A 600 5.64 -25.33 20.87
N ILE A 601 6.21 -24.24 20.40
CA ILE A 601 7.65 -24.00 20.35
C ILE A 601 7.95 -22.84 21.30
N PRO A 602 8.67 -23.09 22.41
CA PRO A 602 9.16 -22.00 23.27
C PRO A 602 10.10 -21.06 22.50
N LEU A 603 10.02 -19.77 22.78
CA LEU A 603 10.85 -18.74 22.15
C LEU A 603 11.71 -18.02 23.21
N PRO A 604 12.97 -17.69 22.91
CA PRO A 604 13.72 -18.05 21.70
C PRO A 604 13.95 -19.56 21.57
N TYR A 605 13.77 -20.06 20.37
CA TYR A 605 13.80 -21.47 20.06
C TYR A 605 15.13 -22.16 20.41
N THR A 606 15.01 -23.39 20.87
CA THR A 606 16.11 -24.33 21.00
C THR A 606 15.69 -25.69 20.42
N LEU A 607 16.55 -26.32 19.65
CA LEU A 607 16.28 -27.60 19.02
C LEU A 607 15.81 -28.64 20.05
N GLY A 608 14.76 -29.39 19.71
CA GLY A 608 14.20 -30.44 20.56
C GLY A 608 13.33 -29.95 21.75
N THR A 609 12.96 -28.65 21.78
CA THR A 609 12.13 -28.12 22.88
C THR A 609 10.66 -27.99 22.52
N ALA A 610 10.27 -28.29 21.29
CA ALA A 610 8.87 -28.25 20.88
C ALA A 610 8.03 -29.30 21.66
N ILE A 611 6.82 -28.89 22.05
CA ILE A 611 5.85 -29.72 22.76
C ILE A 611 4.69 -30.01 21.81
N THR A 612 4.40 -31.29 21.60
CA THR A 612 3.25 -31.72 20.80
C THR A 612 2.21 -32.38 21.72
N ASN A 613 0.98 -31.87 21.64
CA ASN A 613 -0.14 -32.40 22.42
C ASN A 613 -1.28 -32.78 21.47
N ASN A 614 -1.76 -34.01 21.58
CA ASN A 614 -2.97 -34.46 20.88
C ASN A 614 -4.17 -34.19 21.79
N ILE A 615 -5.01 -33.23 21.43
CA ILE A 615 -6.12 -32.80 22.30
C ILE A 615 -7.42 -33.54 21.96
N VAL A 616 -7.66 -33.87 20.71
CA VAL A 616 -8.87 -34.61 20.26
C VAL A 616 -8.55 -35.40 18.98
N GLU A 617 -8.82 -36.69 18.96
CA GLU A 617 -8.96 -37.41 17.70
C GLU A 617 -10.38 -37.21 17.17
N PRO A 618 -10.59 -36.89 15.87
CA PRO A 618 -11.93 -36.89 15.30
C PRO A 618 -12.50 -38.30 15.41
N LYS A 619 -13.68 -38.43 15.98
CA LYS A 619 -14.42 -39.67 15.86
C LYS A 619 -14.75 -39.85 14.39
N GLN A 620 -14.21 -40.92 13.78
CA GLN A 620 -14.55 -41.34 12.43
C GLN A 620 -16.05 -41.61 12.31
#